data_4ed015816ee663325b4d4e01d38b2b56
#
_entry.id   4ed015816ee663325b4d4e01d38b2b56
#
_cell.length_a   1.000
_cell.length_b   1.000
_cell.length_c   1.000
_cell.angle_alpha   90.00
_cell.angle_beta   90.00
_cell.angle_gamma   90.00
#
_symmetry.space_group_name_H-M   'P 1'
#
loop_
_entity.id
_entity.type
_entity.pdbx_description
1 polymer ?
#
loop_
_entity_poly.entity_id
_entity_poly.type
_entity_poly.pdbx_seq_one_letter_code
_entity_poly.pdbx_strand_id
1 'polypeptide(L)'
;DMPLSQVASIAVADARSLTITPWEKQMVGAVEKAILGSDLGLTPNTAGTVIRLNLPALTEERRKELSKVVHGEGEDTKVAIRNIRRDANHHVKELLKDKQVTEDDVTRSEADIQKMTDKAIKDVDDVVKAKEQELMAV
;
A
#
# COMPACT_ATOMS: atom_id res chain seq x y z
N ASP A 1 3.97 -14.91 12.85
CA ASP A 1 3.02 -13.85 12.48
C ASP A 1 2.45 -14.15 11.09
N MET A 2 1.12 -14.08 10.97
CA MET A 2 0.42 -14.33 9.71
C MET A 2 -0.47 -13.12 9.37
N PRO A 3 -0.57 -12.75 8.08
CA PRO A 3 -1.51 -11.71 7.68
C PRO A 3 -2.95 -12.10 8.02
N LEU A 4 -3.75 -11.12 8.41
CA LEU A 4 -5.15 -11.34 8.77
C LEU A 4 -5.95 -12.00 7.64
N SER A 5 -5.66 -11.65 6.39
CA SER A 5 -6.29 -12.23 5.20
C SER A 5 -6.10 -13.75 5.04
N GLN A 6 -5.10 -14.31 5.73
CA GLN A 6 -4.85 -15.77 5.70
C GLN A 6 -5.66 -16.53 6.75
N VAL A 7 -6.16 -15.86 7.78
CA VAL A 7 -6.89 -16.48 8.90
C VAL A 7 -8.35 -16.09 8.96
N ALA A 8 -8.76 -15.08 8.19
CA ALA A 8 -10.12 -14.57 8.23
C ALA A 8 -10.56 -14.01 6.88
N SER A 9 -11.87 -13.95 6.69
CA SER A 9 -12.50 -13.19 5.61
C SER A 9 -12.74 -11.78 6.08
N ILE A 10 -12.38 -10.79 5.26
CA ILE A 10 -12.58 -9.37 5.55
C ILE A 10 -13.54 -8.82 4.50
N ALA A 11 -14.63 -8.22 4.94
CA ALA A 11 -15.63 -7.64 4.07
C ALA A 11 -15.97 -6.21 4.50
N VAL A 12 -16.31 -5.37 3.54
CA VAL A 12 -16.79 -4.02 3.79
C VAL A 12 -18.30 -4.11 3.97
N ALA A 13 -18.78 -3.79 5.16
CA ALA A 13 -20.21 -3.81 5.47
C ALA A 13 -20.90 -2.52 5.00
N ASP A 14 -20.29 -1.38 5.25
CA ASP A 14 -20.73 -0.06 4.79
C ASP A 14 -19.53 0.89 4.72
N ALA A 15 -19.78 2.19 4.48
CA ALA A 15 -18.72 3.19 4.30
C ALA A 15 -17.78 3.33 5.51
N ARG A 16 -18.21 2.91 6.70
CA ARG A 16 -17.45 3.05 7.95
C ARG A 16 -17.45 1.78 8.79
N SER A 17 -17.72 0.65 8.21
CA SER A 17 -17.77 -0.62 8.94
C SER A 17 -17.12 -1.74 8.14
N LEU A 18 -16.27 -2.49 8.81
CA LEU A 18 -15.67 -3.71 8.30
C LEU A 18 -16.18 -4.89 9.11
N THR A 19 -16.35 -6.04 8.48
CA THR A 19 -16.61 -7.30 9.15
C THR A 19 -15.44 -8.25 8.91
N ILE A 20 -14.99 -8.90 9.98
CA ILE A 20 -13.92 -9.88 9.96
C ILE A 20 -14.49 -11.19 10.47
N THR A 21 -14.44 -12.23 9.65
CA THR A 21 -14.92 -13.55 10.02
C THR A 21 -13.76 -14.53 9.97
N PRO A 22 -13.19 -14.91 11.12
CA PRO A 22 -12.13 -15.91 11.15
C PRO A 22 -12.62 -17.26 10.63
N TRP A 23 -11.74 -17.99 9.95
CA TRP A 23 -12.06 -19.34 9.44
C TRP A 23 -12.32 -20.33 10.57
N GLU A 24 -11.61 -20.16 11.69
CA GLU A 24 -11.73 -21.00 12.86
C GLU A 24 -12.26 -20.21 14.03
N LYS A 25 -13.29 -20.73 14.68
CA LYS A 25 -13.95 -20.09 15.83
C LYS A 25 -12.96 -19.74 16.96
N GLN A 26 -11.99 -20.61 17.19
CA GLN A 26 -10.96 -20.43 18.22
C GLN A 26 -10.01 -19.26 17.93
N MET A 27 -9.96 -18.75 16.72
CA MET A 27 -9.13 -17.62 16.31
C MET A 27 -9.75 -16.26 16.61
N VAL A 28 -11.03 -16.21 16.95
CA VAL A 28 -11.76 -14.95 17.19
C VAL A 28 -11.06 -14.12 18.26
N GLY A 29 -10.73 -14.73 19.41
CA GLY A 29 -10.04 -14.02 20.49
C GLY A 29 -8.66 -13.49 20.12
N ALA A 30 -7.89 -14.27 19.34
CA ALA A 30 -6.56 -13.86 18.87
C ALA A 30 -6.65 -12.70 17.90
N VAL A 31 -7.63 -12.71 17.01
CA VAL A 31 -7.86 -11.62 16.05
C VAL A 31 -8.29 -10.34 16.77
N GLU A 32 -9.22 -10.42 17.72
CA GLU A 32 -9.62 -9.28 18.55
C GLU A 32 -8.42 -8.67 19.27
N LYS A 33 -7.60 -9.50 19.87
CA LYS A 33 -6.42 -9.06 20.60
C LYS A 33 -5.40 -8.37 19.70
N ALA A 34 -5.20 -8.89 18.50
CA ALA A 34 -4.33 -8.28 17.50
C ALA A 34 -4.83 -6.90 17.06
N ILE A 35 -6.14 -6.74 16.87
CA ILE A 35 -6.75 -5.47 16.49
C ILE A 35 -6.62 -4.44 17.62
N LEU A 36 -6.90 -4.83 18.86
CA LEU A 36 -6.76 -3.95 20.03
C LEU A 36 -5.32 -3.50 20.24
N GLY A 37 -4.35 -4.38 19.98
CA GLY A 37 -2.92 -4.09 20.12
C GLY A 37 -2.32 -3.34 18.92
N SER A 38 -3.09 -3.09 17.85
CA SER A 38 -2.61 -2.40 16.67
C SER A 38 -2.68 -0.88 16.83
N ASP A 39 -2.00 -0.17 15.93
CA ASP A 39 -2.00 1.30 15.89
C ASP A 39 -3.29 1.89 15.28
N LEU A 40 -4.26 1.05 14.93
CA LEU A 40 -5.49 1.49 14.26
C LEU A 40 -6.44 2.26 15.18
N GLY A 41 -6.33 2.06 16.50
CA GLY A 41 -7.22 2.73 17.46
C GLY A 41 -8.67 2.29 17.34
N LEU A 42 -8.91 1.06 16.86
CA LEU A 42 -10.25 0.52 16.65
C LEU A 42 -10.61 -0.47 17.76
N THR A 43 -11.87 -0.46 18.17
CA THR A 43 -12.39 -1.41 19.14
C THR A 43 -13.26 -2.43 18.43
N PRO A 44 -12.89 -3.73 18.46
CA PRO A 44 -13.71 -4.76 17.85
C PRO A 44 -14.99 -5.00 18.65
N ASN A 45 -16.08 -5.24 17.93
CA ASN A 45 -17.36 -5.61 18.50
C ASN A 45 -17.78 -6.94 17.89
N THR A 46 -17.79 -7.99 18.72
CA THR A 46 -17.97 -9.37 18.25
C THR A 46 -19.36 -9.88 18.54
N ALA A 47 -19.99 -10.44 17.52
CA ALA A 47 -21.23 -11.18 17.63
C ALA A 47 -21.02 -12.60 17.08
N GLY A 48 -20.94 -13.60 17.96
CA GLY A 48 -20.62 -14.98 17.58
C GLY A 48 -19.20 -15.09 17.02
N THR A 49 -19.09 -15.42 15.73
CA THR A 49 -17.80 -15.54 15.03
C THR A 49 -17.50 -14.35 14.12
N VAL A 50 -18.36 -13.35 14.08
CA VAL A 50 -18.20 -12.16 13.25
C VAL A 50 -17.72 -10.99 14.11
N ILE A 51 -16.56 -10.45 13.76
CA ILE A 51 -15.97 -9.28 14.39
C ILE A 51 -16.32 -8.05 13.55
N ARG A 52 -16.99 -7.08 14.13
CA ARG A 52 -17.30 -5.82 13.46
C ARG A 52 -16.36 -4.73 13.94
N LEU A 53 -15.82 -3.97 13.00
CA LEU A 53 -15.03 -2.78 13.26
C LEU A 53 -15.78 -1.56 12.73
N ASN A 54 -16.10 -0.65 13.61
CA ASN A 54 -16.72 0.63 13.26
C ASN A 54 -15.62 1.69 13.17
N LEU A 55 -15.48 2.30 12.00
CA LEU A 55 -14.54 3.39 11.79
C LEU A 55 -15.20 4.70 12.19
N PRO A 56 -14.59 5.51 13.07
CA PRO A 56 -15.16 6.81 13.42
C PRO A 56 -15.14 7.75 12.22
N ALA A 57 -16.07 8.70 12.18
CA ALA A 57 -16.04 9.76 11.19
C ALA A 57 -14.73 10.54 11.30
N LEU A 58 -14.14 10.89 10.17
CA LEU A 58 -12.89 11.62 10.16
C LEU A 58 -13.13 13.09 10.56
N THR A 59 -12.37 13.57 11.54
CA THR A 59 -12.30 14.98 11.86
C THR A 59 -11.45 15.70 10.80
N GLU A 60 -11.58 17.02 10.70
CA GLU A 60 -10.76 17.82 9.81
C GLU A 60 -9.26 17.65 10.12
N GLU A 61 -8.90 17.64 11.40
CA GLU A 61 -7.51 17.41 11.84
C GLU A 61 -7.00 16.04 11.43
N ARG A 62 -7.82 15.00 11.61
CA ARG A 62 -7.44 13.63 11.21
C ARG A 62 -7.29 13.50 9.71
N ARG A 63 -8.15 14.17 8.93
CA ARG A 63 -8.03 14.20 7.47
C ARG A 63 -6.70 14.81 7.03
N LYS A 64 -6.28 15.90 7.67
CA LYS A 64 -4.99 16.54 7.39
C LYS A 64 -3.81 15.64 7.73
N GLU A 65 -3.87 14.96 8.88
CA GLU A 65 -2.84 13.99 9.28
C GLU A 65 -2.72 12.85 8.29
N LEU A 66 -3.84 12.27 7.89
CA LEU A 66 -3.87 11.18 6.91
C LEU A 66 -3.38 11.63 5.53
N SER A 67 -3.70 12.85 5.13
CA SER A 67 -3.19 13.42 3.89
C SER A 67 -1.67 13.50 3.89
N LYS A 68 -1.06 13.88 5.00
CA LYS A 68 0.40 13.89 5.16
C LYS A 68 0.98 12.46 5.07
N VAL A 69 0.32 11.49 5.68
CA VAL A 69 0.74 10.08 5.62
C VAL A 69 0.70 9.58 4.19
N VAL A 70 -0.37 9.85 3.47
CA VAL A 70 -0.53 9.46 2.05
C VAL A 70 0.57 10.10 1.20
N HIS A 71 0.83 11.38 1.40
CA HIS A 71 1.90 12.09 0.69
C HIS A 71 3.27 11.46 0.97
N GLY A 72 3.57 11.18 2.23
CA GLY A 72 4.82 10.54 2.64
C GLY A 72 5.00 9.15 2.03
N GLU A 73 3.95 8.33 2.01
CA GLU A 73 4.00 7.01 1.38
C GLU A 73 4.21 7.11 -0.13
N GLY A 74 3.60 8.10 -0.77
CA GLY A 74 3.82 8.39 -2.19
C GLY A 74 5.27 8.75 -2.48
N GLU A 75 5.88 9.61 -1.68
CA GLU A 75 7.28 9.98 -1.82
C GLU A 75 8.21 8.77 -1.62
N ASP A 76 7.96 7.94 -0.61
CA ASP A 76 8.74 6.73 -0.35
C ASP A 76 8.63 5.75 -1.53
N THR A 77 7.45 5.61 -2.10
CA THR A 77 7.22 4.76 -3.27
C THR A 77 7.99 5.27 -4.49
N LYS A 78 8.01 6.58 -4.71
CA LYS A 78 8.78 7.18 -5.82
C LYS A 78 10.28 6.95 -5.64
N VAL A 79 10.78 7.05 -4.41
CA VAL A 79 12.19 6.71 -4.10
C VAL A 79 12.49 5.26 -4.45
N ALA A 80 11.61 4.34 -4.05
CA ALA A 80 11.78 2.91 -4.35
C ALA A 80 11.80 2.65 -5.87
N ILE A 81 10.92 3.31 -6.62
CA ILE A 81 10.87 3.20 -8.09
C ILE A 81 12.18 3.70 -8.70
N ARG A 82 12.72 4.83 -8.25
CA ARG A 82 13.98 5.34 -8.74
C ARG A 82 15.16 4.42 -8.41
N ASN A 83 15.14 3.78 -7.26
CA ASN A 83 16.17 2.79 -6.89
C ASN A 83 16.12 1.58 -7.82
N ILE A 84 14.93 1.09 -8.16
CA ILE A 84 14.75 0.00 -9.12
C ILE A 84 15.30 0.41 -10.49
N ARG A 85 15.04 1.63 -10.94
CA ARG A 85 15.62 2.16 -12.18
C ARG A 85 17.13 2.12 -12.17
N ARG A 86 17.75 2.59 -11.09
CA ARG A 86 19.21 2.58 -10.95
C ARG A 86 19.77 1.16 -11.02
N ASP A 87 19.12 0.23 -10.32
CA ASP A 87 19.54 -1.18 -10.31
C ASP A 87 19.42 -1.80 -11.71
N ALA A 88 18.32 -1.52 -12.41
CA ALA A 88 18.09 -2.00 -13.77
C ALA A 88 19.13 -1.44 -14.74
N ASN A 89 19.43 -0.14 -14.66
CA ASN A 89 20.46 0.49 -15.49
C ASN A 89 21.85 -0.07 -15.19
N HIS A 90 22.15 -0.32 -13.93
CA HIS A 90 23.40 -0.94 -13.51
C HIS A 90 23.54 -2.34 -14.10
N HIS A 91 22.49 -3.13 -14.03
CA HIS A 91 22.47 -4.49 -14.58
C HIS A 91 22.71 -4.49 -16.10
N VAL A 92 22.08 -3.58 -16.82
CA VAL A 92 22.27 -3.45 -18.28
C VAL A 92 23.73 -3.08 -18.60
N LYS A 93 24.34 -2.19 -17.83
CA LYS A 93 25.77 -1.82 -17.99
C LYS A 93 26.69 -2.98 -17.68
N GLU A 94 26.37 -3.83 -16.71
CA GLU A 94 27.10 -5.06 -16.43
C GLU A 94 27.05 -6.02 -17.63
N LEU A 95 25.90 -6.16 -18.27
CA LEU A 95 25.75 -6.97 -19.48
C LEU A 95 26.61 -6.44 -20.63
N LEU A 96 26.74 -5.12 -20.77
CA LEU A 96 27.62 -4.51 -21.76
C LEU A 96 29.10 -4.84 -21.47
N LYS A 97 29.50 -4.72 -20.21
CA LYS A 97 30.85 -5.04 -19.75
C LYS A 97 31.20 -6.49 -20.05
N ASP A 98 30.25 -7.39 -19.88
CA ASP A 98 30.39 -8.83 -20.17
C ASP A 98 30.20 -9.15 -21.66
N LYS A 99 30.04 -8.13 -22.51
CA LYS A 99 29.83 -8.25 -23.96
C LYS A 99 28.61 -9.08 -24.36
N GLN A 100 27.59 -9.12 -23.49
CA GLN A 100 26.32 -9.79 -23.73
C GLN A 100 25.38 -8.95 -24.60
N VAL A 101 25.55 -7.63 -24.58
CA VAL A 101 24.73 -6.66 -25.32
C VAL A 101 25.64 -5.61 -25.96
N THR A 102 25.09 -4.85 -26.90
CA THR A 102 25.77 -3.75 -27.58
C THR A 102 25.52 -2.42 -26.86
N GLU A 103 26.30 -1.39 -27.18
CA GLU A 103 26.08 -0.02 -26.70
C GLU A 103 24.71 0.53 -27.14
N ASP A 104 24.26 0.19 -28.35
CA ASP A 104 22.94 0.56 -28.85
C ASP A 104 21.84 -0.10 -28.04
N ASP A 105 22.03 -1.36 -27.63
CA ASP A 105 21.09 -2.07 -26.76
C ASP A 105 20.98 -1.36 -25.41
N VAL A 106 22.09 -0.93 -24.82
CA VAL A 106 22.12 -0.19 -23.55
C VAL A 106 21.34 1.12 -23.68
N THR A 107 21.60 1.89 -24.74
CA THR A 107 20.92 3.17 -24.98
C THR A 107 19.42 2.98 -25.09
N ARG A 108 18.95 1.98 -25.84
CA ARG A 108 17.52 1.67 -25.96
C ARG A 108 16.91 1.21 -24.66
N SER A 109 17.60 0.33 -23.94
CA SER A 109 17.13 -0.18 -22.65
C SER A 109 17.01 0.93 -21.61
N GLU A 110 18.01 1.82 -21.53
CA GLU A 110 17.96 2.96 -20.60
C GLU A 110 16.82 3.92 -20.94
N ALA A 111 16.55 4.15 -22.23
CA ALA A 111 15.42 4.96 -22.66
C ALA A 111 14.08 4.31 -22.28
N ASP A 112 13.94 3.01 -22.47
CA ASP A 112 12.73 2.26 -22.11
C ASP A 112 12.52 2.23 -20.59
N ILE A 113 13.59 1.99 -19.83
CA ILE A 113 13.55 1.99 -18.36
C ILE A 113 13.15 3.37 -17.85
N GLN A 114 13.68 4.45 -18.44
CA GLN A 114 13.31 5.81 -18.05
C GLN A 114 11.83 6.09 -18.35
N LYS A 115 11.34 5.66 -19.48
CA LYS A 115 9.94 5.82 -19.87
C LYS A 115 8.99 5.09 -18.93
N MET A 116 9.33 3.85 -18.58
CA MET A 116 8.57 3.06 -17.60
C MET A 116 8.59 3.71 -16.22
N THR A 117 9.74 4.24 -15.81
CA THR A 117 9.92 4.94 -14.54
C THR A 117 9.05 6.20 -14.49
N ASP A 118 9.10 7.03 -15.52
CA ASP A 118 8.31 8.27 -15.59
C ASP A 118 6.81 7.95 -15.51
N LYS A 119 6.37 6.91 -16.21
CA LYS A 119 4.97 6.47 -16.14
C LYS A 119 4.59 5.99 -14.75
N ALA A 120 5.42 5.18 -14.12
CA ALA A 120 5.15 4.66 -12.79
C ALA A 120 5.09 5.78 -11.74
N ILE A 121 5.99 6.77 -11.82
CA ILE A 121 5.99 7.94 -10.94
C ILE A 121 4.72 8.78 -11.14
N LYS A 122 4.31 8.99 -12.38
CA LYS A 122 3.06 9.69 -12.68
C LYS A 122 1.85 8.95 -12.11
N ASP A 123 1.81 7.63 -12.24
CA ASP A 123 0.74 6.81 -11.70
C ASP A 123 0.68 6.93 -10.16
N VAL A 124 1.82 6.97 -9.48
CA VAL A 124 1.89 7.21 -8.02
C VAL A 124 1.32 8.59 -7.68
N ASP A 125 1.71 9.62 -8.39
CA ASP A 125 1.20 10.98 -8.16
C ASP A 125 -0.31 11.06 -8.37
N ASP A 126 -0.84 10.39 -9.40
CA ASP A 126 -2.28 10.35 -9.69
C ASP A 126 -3.06 9.64 -8.56
N VAL A 127 -2.53 8.52 -8.06
CA VAL A 127 -3.14 7.76 -6.95
C VAL A 127 -3.12 8.58 -5.66
N VAL A 128 -2.00 9.22 -5.35
CA VAL A 128 -1.86 10.09 -4.17
C VAL A 128 -2.86 11.24 -4.24
N LYS A 129 -2.93 11.90 -5.37
CA LYS A 129 -3.87 13.02 -5.57
C LYS A 129 -5.32 12.59 -5.41
N ALA A 130 -5.69 11.46 -6.01
CA ALA A 130 -7.04 10.91 -5.88
C ALA A 130 -7.38 10.59 -4.42
N LYS A 131 -6.44 9.99 -3.68
CA LYS A 131 -6.64 9.66 -2.27
C LYS A 131 -6.74 10.90 -1.39
N GLU A 132 -5.91 11.91 -1.64
CA GLU A 132 -6.01 13.18 -0.92
C GLU A 132 -7.37 13.85 -1.15
N GLN A 133 -7.88 13.81 -2.37
CA GLN A 133 -9.22 14.32 -2.68
C GLN A 133 -10.33 13.56 -1.95
N GLU A 134 -10.23 12.23 -1.88
CA GLU A 134 -11.16 11.40 -1.11
C GLU A 134 -11.13 11.75 0.38
N LEU A 135 -9.94 11.93 0.94
CA LEU A 135 -9.78 12.27 2.36
C LEU A 135 -10.37 13.62 2.70
N MET A 136 -10.33 14.57 1.77
CA MET A 136 -10.84 15.93 1.99
C MET A 136 -12.32 16.08 1.59
N ALA A 137 -12.90 15.08 0.94
CA ALA A 137 -14.31 15.08 0.58
C ALA A 137 -15.17 14.92 1.84
N VAL A 138 -16.22 15.69 1.91
CA VAL A 138 -17.17 15.67 3.03
C VAL A 138 -18.36 14.77 2.71
#